data_c3cad04a148eebebb14e519efc15015e
#
_entry.id   c3cad04a148eebebb14e519efc15015e
#
_cell.length_a   1.000
_cell.length_b   1.000
_cell.length_c   1.000
_cell.angle_alpha   90.00
_cell.angle_beta   90.00
_cell.angle_gamma   90.00
#
_symmetry.space_group_name_H-M   'P 1'
#
loop_
_entity.id
_entity.type
_entity.pdbx_description
1 polymer ?
#
loop_
_entity_poly.entity_id
_entity_poly.type
_entity_poly.pdbx_seq_one_letter_code
_entity_poly.pdbx_strand_id
1 'polypeptide(L)'
;MFLFIDRNDEMALLEERYRQHGFDFIVIYGRRRIGKTELIKNFVKDKPHIYMLCNKAGTSANISKFKQEVAKFLREPEIASGDIEEIFSYLMPKAKDKLVVVLDEFSYLVEKDDSVPSLFQGVIDEVLKDKNMMLIICGSSISMMESLLGYKNPLYGRKTGHMKLDFLNFRYFKDFFPGYGIEENIRVYSILGGVPFYLNKFDPGISALENAKKEILSKKGRLYEEVDFLLREEMREPDVYKGILSAIAQGNAKVAEIADKTGIKASDMDRYLKILMMLGIIKKEIPVTEKKSKKTLYTIDDNLFDFYSRFFEPYRSDIELGEMRYLDETLKKNFNAYTGRKFENLIRKEAIRKISPFPISRAGRWWGFYRENEQRRELEIDSVALNEQTGEILFCECKWQDNVNAEKLYEELKEKAKFVNWNNKNRKEHYAVVAKSFSIRTGHARCVDLKELEKIFRD
;
A
#
# COMPACT_ATOMS: atom_id res chain seq x y z
N MET A 1 -9.79 5.59 -20.72
CA MET A 1 -10.07 6.59 -19.68
C MET A 1 -9.68 5.96 -18.35
N PHE A 2 -8.83 6.59 -17.54
CA PHE A 2 -8.55 6.07 -16.19
C PHE A 2 -9.78 6.29 -15.32
N LEU A 3 -10.29 5.24 -14.69
CA LEU A 3 -11.37 5.34 -13.71
C LEU A 3 -10.79 5.94 -12.42
N PHE A 4 -11.33 7.08 -12.01
CA PHE A 4 -11.08 7.65 -10.69
C PHE A 4 -12.13 7.09 -9.74
N ILE A 5 -11.69 6.15 -8.89
CA ILE A 5 -12.55 5.43 -7.96
C ILE A 5 -12.03 5.66 -6.57
N ASP A 6 -12.94 5.79 -5.59
CA ASP A 6 -12.63 6.08 -4.20
C ASP A 6 -12.02 7.50 -4.00
N ARG A 7 -11.41 7.73 -2.85
CA ARG A 7 -10.81 9.00 -2.41
C ARG A 7 -11.83 10.06 -1.99
N ASN A 8 -13.03 9.61 -1.61
CA ASN A 8 -14.08 10.51 -1.15
C ASN A 8 -13.68 11.26 0.12
N ASP A 9 -13.01 10.59 1.06
CA ASP A 9 -12.55 11.19 2.31
C ASP A 9 -11.45 12.20 2.07
N GLU A 10 -10.47 11.85 1.22
CA GLU A 10 -9.39 12.75 0.83
C GLU A 10 -9.92 13.96 0.03
N MET A 11 -10.86 13.71 -0.88
CA MET A 11 -11.51 14.79 -1.64
C MET A 11 -12.33 15.71 -0.72
N ALA A 12 -13.10 15.15 0.21
CA ALA A 12 -13.89 15.92 1.18
C ALA A 12 -12.99 16.81 2.06
N LEU A 13 -11.84 16.29 2.51
CA LEU A 13 -10.87 17.08 3.27
C LEU A 13 -10.30 18.24 2.44
N LEU A 14 -9.93 18.02 1.18
CA LEU A 14 -9.43 19.08 0.30
C LEU A 14 -10.50 20.14 0.03
N GLU A 15 -11.76 19.72 -0.20
CA GLU A 15 -12.89 20.63 -0.40
C GLU A 15 -13.22 21.43 0.86
N GLU A 16 -13.19 20.81 2.03
CA GLU A 16 -13.40 21.49 3.32
C GLU A 16 -12.35 22.59 3.51
N ARG A 17 -11.07 22.28 3.32
CA ARG A 17 -9.97 23.22 3.45
C ARG A 17 -10.04 24.34 2.41
N TYR A 18 -10.40 24.03 1.18
CA TYR A 18 -10.54 25.04 0.13
C TYR A 18 -11.63 26.08 0.45
N ARG A 19 -12.74 25.66 1.08
CA ARG A 19 -13.84 26.56 1.47
C ARG A 19 -13.48 27.49 2.63
N GLN A 20 -12.52 27.12 3.45
CA GLN A 20 -12.03 27.98 4.54
C GLN A 20 -11.27 29.17 3.95
N HIS A 21 -11.54 30.38 4.47
CA HIS A 21 -10.76 31.57 4.05
C HIS A 21 -9.38 31.53 4.70
N GLY A 22 -8.38 32.06 3.99
CA GLY A 22 -6.99 32.15 4.46
C GLY A 22 -6.05 31.16 3.81
N PHE A 23 -4.86 31.06 4.35
CA PHE A 23 -3.79 30.22 3.84
C PHE A 23 -3.94 28.78 4.31
N ASP A 24 -3.81 27.86 3.36
CA ASP A 24 -3.68 26.43 3.63
C ASP A 24 -2.41 25.86 3.01
N PHE A 25 -1.69 25.06 3.78
CA PHE A 25 -0.53 24.29 3.32
C PHE A 25 -0.79 22.80 3.51
N ILE A 26 -1.04 22.10 2.41
CA ILE A 26 -1.41 20.68 2.39
C ILE A 26 -0.25 19.85 1.83
N VAL A 27 0.10 18.78 2.52
CA VAL A 27 1.13 17.83 2.11
C VAL A 27 0.47 16.51 1.74
N ILE A 28 0.58 16.09 0.46
CA ILE A 28 0.04 14.83 -0.04
C ILE A 28 1.19 13.90 -0.41
N TYR A 29 1.23 12.71 0.18
CA TYR A 29 2.29 11.76 -0.14
C TYR A 29 1.78 10.33 -0.11
N GLY A 30 2.58 9.44 -0.64
CA GLY A 30 2.28 8.02 -0.73
C GLY A 30 3.05 7.41 -1.88
N ARG A 31 3.02 6.11 -1.97
CA ARG A 31 3.75 5.34 -2.95
C ARG A 31 3.47 5.77 -4.39
N ARG A 32 4.40 5.52 -5.32
CA ARG A 32 4.15 5.68 -6.76
C ARG A 32 2.94 4.83 -7.19
N ARG A 33 2.23 5.26 -8.21
CA ARG A 33 1.07 4.56 -8.81
C ARG A 33 -0.20 4.54 -7.95
N ILE A 34 -0.20 5.15 -6.75
CA ILE A 34 -1.33 5.14 -5.81
C ILE A 34 -2.45 6.13 -6.14
N GLY A 35 -2.27 6.99 -7.16
CA GLY A 35 -3.30 7.93 -7.61
C GLY A 35 -3.21 9.36 -7.05
N LYS A 36 -2.06 9.79 -6.48
CA LYS A 36 -1.87 11.16 -5.95
C LYS A 36 -2.19 12.24 -6.99
N THR A 37 -1.54 12.17 -8.14
CA THR A 37 -1.72 13.11 -9.25
C THR A 37 -3.15 13.18 -9.76
N GLU A 38 -3.85 12.02 -9.84
CA GLU A 38 -5.25 11.97 -10.25
C GLU A 38 -6.18 12.61 -9.22
N LEU A 39 -5.95 12.36 -7.92
CA LEU A 39 -6.68 13.04 -6.84
C LEU A 39 -6.56 14.56 -6.97
N ILE A 40 -5.33 15.07 -7.10
CA ILE A 40 -5.05 16.50 -7.21
C ILE A 40 -5.69 17.10 -8.46
N LYS A 41 -5.54 16.47 -9.62
CA LYS A 41 -6.13 16.93 -10.88
C LYS A 41 -7.65 16.98 -10.82
N ASN A 42 -8.29 15.98 -10.20
CA ASN A 42 -9.74 16.00 -10.00
C ASN A 42 -10.16 17.11 -9.04
N PHE A 43 -9.41 17.33 -7.97
CA PHE A 43 -9.70 18.40 -7.00
C PHE A 43 -9.61 19.81 -7.63
N VAL A 44 -8.58 20.08 -8.44
CA VAL A 44 -8.35 21.43 -8.99
C VAL A 44 -9.14 21.75 -10.25
N LYS A 45 -9.81 20.76 -10.85
CA LYS A 45 -10.44 20.84 -12.18
C LYS A 45 -11.32 22.08 -12.37
N ASP A 46 -12.09 22.43 -11.36
CA ASP A 46 -13.09 23.53 -11.42
C ASP A 46 -12.66 24.73 -10.53
N LYS A 47 -11.37 24.86 -10.22
CA LYS A 47 -10.81 25.89 -9.34
C LYS A 47 -9.73 26.70 -10.05
N PRO A 48 -9.56 27.99 -9.72
CA PRO A 48 -8.36 28.72 -10.13
C PRO A 48 -7.12 28.01 -9.60
N HIS A 49 -6.25 27.54 -10.48
CA HIS A 49 -5.08 26.79 -10.04
C HIS A 49 -3.87 26.99 -10.96
N ILE A 50 -2.69 26.82 -10.36
CA ILE A 50 -1.41 26.63 -11.05
C ILE A 50 -0.91 25.24 -10.68
N TYR A 51 -0.67 24.40 -11.68
CA TYR A 51 -0.15 23.04 -11.48
C TYR A 51 1.23 22.91 -12.12
N MET A 52 2.23 22.59 -11.31
CA MET A 52 3.60 22.32 -11.77
C MET A 52 4.03 20.91 -11.35
N LEU A 53 4.45 20.12 -12.32
CA LEU A 53 5.18 18.88 -12.08
C LEU A 53 6.67 19.20 -11.97
N CYS A 54 7.24 19.02 -10.78
CA CYS A 54 8.68 19.16 -10.53
C CYS A 54 9.47 18.05 -11.22
N ASN A 55 10.73 18.33 -11.54
CA ASN A 55 11.63 17.39 -12.21
C ASN A 55 13.03 17.36 -11.56
N LYS A 56 13.84 16.39 -11.97
CA LYS A 56 15.22 16.18 -11.45
C LYS A 56 16.27 17.15 -12.03
N ALA A 57 15.88 18.17 -12.80
CA ALA A 57 16.82 19.09 -13.45
C ALA A 57 17.41 20.17 -12.51
N GLY A 58 17.00 20.16 -11.22
CA GLY A 58 17.47 21.08 -10.19
C GLY A 58 16.56 22.28 -9.94
N THR A 59 16.86 23.04 -8.88
CA THR A 59 16.01 24.11 -8.35
C THR A 59 15.79 25.22 -9.36
N SER A 60 16.85 25.71 -10.01
CA SER A 60 16.76 26.81 -11.01
C SER A 60 15.85 26.45 -12.20
N ALA A 61 15.95 25.23 -12.75
CA ALA A 61 15.11 24.79 -13.84
C ALA A 61 13.63 24.70 -13.44
N ASN A 62 13.35 24.23 -12.22
CA ASN A 62 12.00 24.15 -11.69
C ASN A 62 11.41 25.54 -11.38
N ILE A 63 12.21 26.48 -10.88
CA ILE A 63 11.80 27.89 -10.70
C ILE A 63 11.44 28.51 -12.07
N SER A 64 12.28 28.31 -13.09
CA SER A 64 11.98 28.79 -14.45
C SER A 64 10.65 28.22 -14.96
N LYS A 65 10.40 26.93 -14.75
CA LYS A 65 9.13 26.29 -15.09
C LYS A 65 7.95 26.87 -14.32
N PHE A 66 8.14 27.15 -13.03
CA PHE A 66 7.09 27.77 -12.22
C PHE A 66 6.73 29.17 -12.73
N LYS A 67 7.73 29.96 -13.10
CA LYS A 67 7.52 31.28 -13.78
C LYS A 67 6.65 31.16 -15.02
N GLN A 68 6.93 30.17 -15.88
CA GLN A 68 6.15 29.91 -17.08
C GLN A 68 4.69 29.57 -16.75
N GLU A 69 4.44 28.74 -15.76
CA GLU A 69 3.08 28.38 -15.34
C GLU A 69 2.35 29.60 -14.73
N VAL A 70 3.03 30.44 -13.94
CA VAL A 70 2.49 31.72 -13.45
C VAL A 70 2.15 32.68 -14.59
N ALA A 71 3.05 32.87 -15.56
CA ALA A 71 2.82 33.71 -16.74
C ALA A 71 1.60 33.24 -17.55
N LYS A 72 1.46 31.94 -17.77
CA LYS A 72 0.28 31.34 -18.43
C LYS A 72 -1.02 31.61 -17.65
N PHE A 73 -1.00 31.44 -16.34
CA PHE A 73 -2.16 31.67 -15.48
C PHE A 73 -2.61 33.14 -15.54
N LEU A 74 -1.65 34.07 -15.42
CA LEU A 74 -1.92 35.50 -15.44
C LEU A 74 -2.18 36.04 -16.87
N ARG A 75 -1.80 35.27 -17.90
CA ARG A 75 -1.76 35.73 -19.31
C ARG A 75 -0.86 36.97 -19.52
N GLU A 76 0.27 36.98 -18.85
CA GLU A 76 1.26 38.03 -18.83
C GLU A 76 2.65 37.49 -19.22
N PRO A 77 3.62 38.34 -19.58
CA PRO A 77 5.01 37.91 -19.75
C PRO A 77 5.60 37.31 -18.48
N GLU A 78 6.62 36.49 -18.66
CA GLU A 78 7.37 35.95 -17.53
C GLU A 78 8.04 37.06 -16.71
N ILE A 79 7.94 36.94 -15.37
CA ILE A 79 8.66 37.82 -14.44
C ILE A 79 10.18 37.62 -14.59
N ALA A 80 10.94 38.70 -14.54
CA ALA A 80 12.39 38.66 -14.71
C ALA A 80 13.12 37.97 -13.55
N SER A 81 12.56 38.06 -12.33
CA SER A 81 13.16 37.47 -11.14
C SER A 81 13.34 35.95 -11.22
N GLY A 82 14.43 35.46 -10.65
CA GLY A 82 14.71 34.05 -10.39
C GLY A 82 14.39 33.60 -8.96
N ASP A 83 13.85 34.47 -8.12
CA ASP A 83 13.53 34.21 -6.72
C ASP A 83 12.10 33.73 -6.56
N ILE A 84 11.91 32.63 -5.88
CA ILE A 84 10.58 32.03 -5.69
C ILE A 84 9.68 32.91 -4.80
N GLU A 85 10.24 33.63 -3.84
CA GLU A 85 9.53 34.55 -2.95
C GLU A 85 8.98 35.75 -3.76
N GLU A 86 9.79 36.34 -4.64
CA GLU A 86 9.35 37.40 -5.54
C GLU A 86 8.26 36.93 -6.50
N ILE A 87 8.36 35.68 -7.00
CA ILE A 87 7.32 35.10 -7.86
C ILE A 87 5.98 35.03 -7.15
N PHE A 88 5.96 34.55 -5.92
CA PHE A 88 4.73 34.48 -5.12
C PHE A 88 4.24 35.90 -4.74
N SER A 89 5.13 36.82 -4.39
CA SER A 89 4.78 38.22 -4.10
C SER A 89 4.13 38.89 -5.28
N TYR A 90 4.59 38.63 -6.51
CA TYR A 90 4.00 39.13 -7.76
C TYR A 90 2.64 38.48 -8.08
N LEU A 91 2.50 37.19 -7.80
CA LEU A 91 1.29 36.41 -8.11
C LEU A 91 0.12 36.77 -7.19
N MET A 92 0.37 36.89 -5.89
CA MET A 92 -0.70 37.00 -4.87
C MET A 92 -1.63 38.20 -5.04
N PRO A 93 -1.16 39.42 -5.32
CA PRO A 93 -2.07 40.56 -5.55
C PRO A 93 -2.98 40.42 -6.77
N LYS A 94 -2.64 39.55 -7.70
CA LYS A 94 -3.36 39.30 -8.95
C LYS A 94 -4.37 38.16 -8.88
N ALA A 95 -4.29 37.32 -7.83
CA ALA A 95 -5.27 36.28 -7.60
C ALA A 95 -6.56 36.87 -7.01
N LYS A 96 -7.67 36.79 -7.77
CA LYS A 96 -8.97 37.35 -7.33
C LYS A 96 -9.71 36.45 -6.34
N ASP A 97 -9.61 35.14 -6.54
CA ASP A 97 -10.25 34.12 -5.73
C ASP A 97 -9.19 33.29 -5.00
N LYS A 98 -9.63 32.36 -4.13
CA LYS A 98 -8.69 31.41 -3.49
C LYS A 98 -7.96 30.60 -4.54
N LEU A 99 -6.69 30.91 -4.75
CA LEU A 99 -5.83 30.25 -5.72
C LEU A 99 -5.27 28.95 -5.13
N VAL A 100 -5.28 27.87 -5.91
CA VAL A 100 -4.57 26.63 -5.57
C VAL A 100 -3.26 26.57 -6.34
N VAL A 101 -2.14 26.46 -5.64
CA VAL A 101 -0.82 26.20 -6.26
C VAL A 101 -0.41 24.77 -5.90
N VAL A 102 -0.14 23.97 -6.92
CA VAL A 102 0.26 22.57 -6.78
C VAL A 102 1.69 22.39 -7.27
N LEU A 103 2.54 21.83 -6.40
CA LEU A 103 3.89 21.39 -6.73
C LEU A 103 3.93 19.86 -6.62
N ASP A 104 3.68 19.19 -7.73
CA ASP A 104 3.69 17.72 -7.79
C ASP A 104 5.12 17.20 -7.94
N GLU A 105 5.43 16.05 -7.32
CA GLU A 105 6.77 15.47 -7.17
C GLU A 105 7.78 16.44 -6.55
N PHE A 106 7.36 17.22 -5.54
CA PHE A 106 8.18 18.17 -4.79
C PHE A 106 9.45 17.55 -4.20
N SER A 107 9.43 16.24 -3.93
CA SER A 107 10.59 15.48 -3.49
C SER A 107 11.81 15.62 -4.40
N TYR A 108 11.62 15.84 -5.71
CA TYR A 108 12.75 16.03 -6.65
C TYR A 108 13.51 17.35 -6.43
N LEU A 109 12.82 18.38 -5.94
CA LEU A 109 13.48 19.64 -5.58
C LEU A 109 14.39 19.42 -4.35
N VAL A 110 13.83 18.80 -3.33
CA VAL A 110 14.54 18.55 -2.06
C VAL A 110 15.69 17.56 -2.22
N GLU A 111 15.55 16.55 -3.10
CA GLU A 111 16.62 15.58 -3.38
C GLU A 111 17.89 16.24 -3.94
N LYS A 112 17.74 17.36 -4.65
CA LYS A 112 18.84 18.06 -5.31
C LYS A 112 19.36 19.26 -4.50
N ASP A 113 18.55 19.77 -3.58
CA ASP A 113 18.87 20.99 -2.85
C ASP A 113 18.21 21.01 -1.47
N ASP A 114 19.01 20.74 -0.46
CA ASP A 114 18.59 20.70 0.94
C ASP A 114 18.12 22.08 1.47
N SER A 115 18.35 23.18 0.75
CA SER A 115 17.87 24.51 1.11
C SER A 115 16.40 24.76 0.77
N VAL A 116 15.81 23.97 -0.12
CA VAL A 116 14.43 24.14 -0.60
C VAL A 116 13.41 24.21 0.55
N PRO A 117 13.45 23.39 1.60
CA PRO A 117 12.52 23.53 2.72
C PRO A 117 12.62 24.89 3.42
N SER A 118 13.84 25.45 3.55
CA SER A 118 14.05 26.78 4.14
C SER A 118 13.56 27.90 3.24
N LEU A 119 13.73 27.78 1.91
CA LEU A 119 13.17 28.74 0.94
C LEU A 119 11.64 28.78 1.05
N PHE A 120 10.99 27.61 1.04
CA PHE A 120 9.53 27.55 1.21
C PHE A 120 9.05 27.97 2.61
N GLN A 121 9.87 27.81 3.62
CA GLN A 121 9.61 28.39 4.94
C GLN A 121 9.51 29.92 4.83
N GLY A 122 10.48 30.59 4.21
CA GLY A 122 10.47 32.05 3.99
C GLY A 122 9.24 32.49 3.21
N VAL A 123 8.95 31.84 2.09
CA VAL A 123 7.77 32.12 1.27
C VAL A 123 6.47 32.01 2.09
N ILE A 124 6.32 30.98 2.90
CA ILE A 124 5.12 30.78 3.73
C ILE A 124 5.01 31.88 4.79
N ASP A 125 6.09 32.13 5.53
CA ASP A 125 6.09 33.03 6.68
C ASP A 125 5.97 34.50 6.27
N GLU A 126 6.62 34.91 5.17
CA GLU A 126 6.71 36.32 4.78
C GLU A 126 5.67 36.71 3.71
N VAL A 127 5.25 35.78 2.85
CA VAL A 127 4.38 36.11 1.71
C VAL A 127 2.97 35.52 1.84
N LEU A 128 2.84 34.25 2.24
CA LEU A 128 1.62 33.49 2.05
C LEU A 128 0.70 33.43 3.27
N LYS A 129 1.20 33.47 4.50
CA LYS A 129 0.44 33.20 5.73
C LYS A 129 -0.87 34.01 5.88
N ASP A 130 -0.89 35.23 5.32
CA ASP A 130 -2.04 36.15 5.40
C ASP A 130 -2.81 36.23 4.07
N LYS A 131 -2.55 35.33 3.13
CA LYS A 131 -3.20 35.31 1.82
C LYS A 131 -4.29 34.24 1.74
N ASN A 132 -5.29 34.50 0.90
CA ASN A 132 -6.34 33.52 0.63
C ASN A 132 -5.88 32.57 -0.48
N MET A 133 -5.09 31.54 -0.12
CA MET A 133 -4.58 30.55 -1.07
C MET A 133 -4.37 29.19 -0.44
N MET A 134 -4.29 28.17 -1.27
CA MET A 134 -3.93 26.81 -0.89
C MET A 134 -2.67 26.37 -1.64
N LEU A 135 -1.62 26.07 -0.87
CA LEU A 135 -0.39 25.46 -1.40
C LEU A 135 -0.47 23.95 -1.17
N ILE A 136 -0.37 23.17 -2.23
CA ILE A 136 -0.31 21.71 -2.17
C ILE A 136 1.06 21.26 -2.65
N ILE A 137 1.82 20.59 -1.78
CA ILE A 137 3.01 19.84 -2.20
C ILE A 137 2.70 18.36 -2.21
N CYS A 138 3.15 17.67 -3.26
CA CYS A 138 2.93 16.24 -3.44
C CYS A 138 4.25 15.54 -3.73
N GLY A 139 4.42 14.32 -3.22
CA GLY A 139 5.62 13.54 -3.51
C GLY A 139 5.42 12.03 -3.38
N SER A 140 6.17 11.27 -4.18
CA SER A 140 6.17 9.81 -4.17
C SER A 140 7.21 9.22 -3.22
N SER A 141 8.25 9.95 -2.86
CA SER A 141 9.25 9.52 -1.87
C SER A 141 8.71 9.65 -0.45
N ILE A 142 8.18 8.56 0.11
CA ILE A 142 7.55 8.54 1.44
C ILE A 142 8.52 9.05 2.51
N SER A 143 9.77 8.55 2.51
CA SER A 143 10.77 8.95 3.51
C SER A 143 11.08 10.43 3.48
N MET A 144 11.24 10.99 2.28
CA MET A 144 11.54 12.41 2.13
C MET A 144 10.34 13.26 2.55
N MET A 145 9.14 12.91 2.10
CA MET A 145 7.93 13.63 2.49
C MET A 145 7.64 13.54 4.00
N GLU A 146 7.87 12.39 4.64
CA GLU A 146 7.78 12.27 6.10
C GLU A 146 8.87 13.09 6.81
N SER A 147 10.09 13.20 6.25
CA SER A 147 11.13 14.06 6.79
C SER A 147 10.76 15.54 6.74
N LEU A 148 10.08 16.00 5.68
CA LEU A 148 9.54 17.37 5.57
C LEU A 148 8.51 17.68 6.67
N LEU A 149 7.80 16.67 7.15
CA LEU A 149 6.83 16.78 8.24
C LEU A 149 7.45 16.66 9.63
N GLY A 150 8.73 16.29 9.70
CA GLY A 150 9.45 16.04 10.95
C GLY A 150 9.84 17.31 11.69
N TYR A 151 9.89 17.24 13.02
CA TYR A 151 10.17 18.33 13.96
C TYR A 151 11.46 19.13 13.63
N LYS A 152 12.48 18.51 13.01
CA LYS A 152 13.74 19.20 12.64
C LYS A 152 13.69 19.93 11.30
N ASN A 153 12.58 19.79 10.54
CA ASN A 153 12.47 20.38 9.21
C ASN A 153 11.93 21.82 9.28
N PRO A 154 12.42 22.75 8.46
CA PRO A 154 11.90 24.13 8.40
C PRO A 154 10.40 24.22 8.13
N LEU A 155 9.78 23.26 7.43
CA LEU A 155 8.34 23.24 7.15
C LEU A 155 7.50 22.65 8.30
N TYR A 156 8.14 22.14 9.36
CA TYR A 156 7.41 21.65 10.54
C TYR A 156 6.56 22.76 11.19
N GLY A 157 5.33 22.41 11.53
CA GLY A 157 4.37 23.34 12.16
C GLY A 157 3.67 24.31 11.20
N ARG A 158 4.05 24.37 9.91
CA ARG A 158 3.42 25.26 8.91
C ARG A 158 2.30 24.60 8.12
N LYS A 159 2.30 23.27 8.06
CA LYS A 159 1.22 22.53 7.41
C LYS A 159 -0.10 22.72 8.16
N THR A 160 -1.18 22.96 7.41
CA THR A 160 -2.55 22.98 7.92
C THR A 160 -3.23 21.63 7.74
N GLY A 161 -2.70 20.78 6.84
CA GLY A 161 -3.17 19.42 6.64
C GLY A 161 -2.11 18.52 5.98
N HIS A 162 -2.25 17.23 6.18
CA HIS A 162 -1.46 16.25 5.43
C HIS A 162 -2.28 14.99 5.22
N MET A 163 -2.01 14.29 4.14
CA MET A 163 -2.61 13.00 3.85
C MET A 163 -1.59 12.04 3.23
N LYS A 164 -1.53 10.84 3.78
CA LYS A 164 -0.81 9.73 3.21
C LYS A 164 -1.81 8.87 2.44
N LEU A 165 -1.70 8.85 1.12
CA LEU A 165 -2.53 7.96 0.31
C LEU A 165 -2.03 6.53 0.42
N ASP A 166 -2.97 5.64 0.70
CA ASP A 166 -2.73 4.21 0.82
C ASP A 166 -3.42 3.44 -0.32
N PHE A 167 -3.25 2.12 -0.35
CA PHE A 167 -3.92 1.23 -1.29
C PHE A 167 -5.44 1.37 -1.21
N LEU A 168 -6.10 1.18 -2.35
CA LEU A 168 -7.56 1.07 -2.37
C LEU A 168 -8.02 -0.16 -1.62
N ASN A 169 -9.10 0.00 -0.84
CA ASN A 169 -9.75 -1.12 -0.18
C ASN A 169 -10.39 -2.08 -1.18
N PHE A 170 -10.50 -3.34 -0.80
CA PHE A 170 -11.06 -4.39 -1.67
C PHE A 170 -12.48 -4.10 -2.14
N ARG A 171 -13.29 -3.37 -1.35
CA ARG A 171 -14.67 -3.00 -1.72
C ARG A 171 -14.78 -2.31 -3.08
N TYR A 172 -13.74 -1.58 -3.50
CA TYR A 172 -13.71 -0.84 -4.77
C TYR A 172 -13.33 -1.67 -5.98
N PHE A 173 -12.95 -2.95 -5.81
CA PHE A 173 -12.61 -3.82 -6.93
C PHE A 173 -13.78 -4.07 -7.87
N LYS A 174 -15.01 -4.08 -7.33
CA LYS A 174 -16.22 -4.22 -8.14
C LYS A 174 -16.43 -3.06 -9.11
N ASP A 175 -15.95 -1.88 -8.77
CA ASP A 175 -16.05 -0.70 -9.62
C ASP A 175 -15.06 -0.77 -10.80
N PHE A 176 -13.90 -1.40 -10.60
CA PHE A 176 -12.94 -1.69 -11.68
C PHE A 176 -13.40 -2.87 -12.54
N PHE A 177 -14.01 -3.88 -11.94
CA PHE A 177 -14.38 -5.14 -12.57
C PHE A 177 -15.85 -5.49 -12.30
N PRO A 178 -16.81 -4.72 -12.84
CA PRO A 178 -18.23 -4.88 -12.52
C PRO A 178 -18.81 -6.22 -12.96
N GLY A 179 -18.22 -6.87 -13.98
CA GLY A 179 -18.60 -8.20 -14.45
C GLY A 179 -18.06 -9.37 -13.63
N TYR A 180 -17.10 -9.12 -12.71
CA TYR A 180 -16.52 -10.19 -11.91
C TYR A 180 -17.34 -10.48 -10.67
N GLY A 181 -17.44 -11.77 -10.31
CA GLY A 181 -17.86 -12.19 -8.98
C GLY A 181 -16.75 -11.95 -7.96
N ILE A 182 -17.10 -12.06 -6.68
CA ILE A 182 -16.15 -11.85 -5.57
C ILE A 182 -14.92 -12.76 -5.66
N GLU A 183 -15.07 -14.00 -6.11
CA GLU A 183 -13.96 -14.95 -6.25
C GLU A 183 -12.91 -14.43 -7.24
N GLU A 184 -13.34 -13.93 -8.39
CA GLU A 184 -12.43 -13.41 -9.41
C GLU A 184 -11.80 -12.07 -8.96
N ASN A 185 -12.55 -11.22 -8.27
CA ASN A 185 -12.00 -10.01 -7.64
C ASN A 185 -10.92 -10.33 -6.61
N ILE A 186 -11.07 -11.41 -5.82
CA ILE A 186 -10.03 -11.87 -4.88
C ILE A 186 -8.79 -12.37 -5.63
N ARG A 187 -8.94 -13.02 -6.78
CA ARG A 187 -7.82 -13.40 -7.65
C ARG A 187 -7.08 -12.17 -8.19
N VAL A 188 -7.80 -11.16 -8.67
CA VAL A 188 -7.18 -9.87 -9.07
C VAL A 188 -6.43 -9.25 -7.90
N TYR A 189 -7.06 -9.16 -6.72
CA TYR A 189 -6.43 -8.64 -5.53
C TYR A 189 -5.16 -9.42 -5.19
N SER A 190 -5.18 -10.75 -5.30
CA SER A 190 -4.00 -11.58 -5.01
C SER A 190 -2.80 -11.26 -5.91
N ILE A 191 -3.03 -10.80 -7.13
CA ILE A 191 -1.99 -10.46 -8.11
C ILE A 191 -1.55 -9.00 -7.97
N LEU A 192 -2.48 -8.05 -7.92
CA LEU A 192 -2.21 -6.62 -8.08
C LEU A 192 -2.27 -5.81 -6.78
N GLY A 193 -2.93 -6.36 -5.73
CA GLY A 193 -3.29 -5.53 -4.56
C GLY A 193 -4.22 -4.38 -4.95
N GLY A 194 -4.32 -3.37 -4.08
CA GLY A 194 -5.18 -2.20 -4.26
C GLY A 194 -4.49 -1.01 -4.93
N VAL A 195 -3.60 -1.21 -5.90
CA VAL A 195 -2.93 -0.11 -6.62
C VAL A 195 -3.74 0.29 -7.84
N PRO A 196 -4.35 1.50 -7.88
CA PRO A 196 -5.25 1.91 -8.97
C PRO A 196 -4.62 1.82 -10.35
N PHE A 197 -3.36 2.17 -10.49
CA PHE A 197 -2.65 2.11 -11.77
C PHE A 197 -2.60 0.68 -12.32
N TYR A 198 -2.39 -0.32 -11.46
CA TYR A 198 -2.32 -1.72 -11.88
C TYR A 198 -3.70 -2.26 -12.23
N LEU A 199 -4.71 -1.94 -11.40
CA LEU A 199 -6.10 -2.35 -11.64
C LEU A 199 -6.60 -1.86 -13.01
N ASN A 200 -6.27 -0.62 -13.40
CA ASN A 200 -6.60 -0.06 -14.70
C ASN A 200 -5.89 -0.73 -15.90
N LYS A 201 -4.93 -1.64 -15.67
CA LYS A 201 -4.26 -2.38 -16.76
C LYS A 201 -4.92 -3.71 -17.08
N PHE A 202 -5.71 -4.23 -16.16
CA PHE A 202 -6.44 -5.47 -16.39
C PHE A 202 -7.72 -5.23 -17.20
N ASP A 203 -8.01 -6.17 -18.08
CA ASP A 203 -9.20 -6.18 -18.93
C ASP A 203 -10.33 -6.91 -18.18
N PRO A 204 -11.47 -6.25 -17.89
CA PRO A 204 -12.58 -6.90 -17.18
C PRO A 204 -13.30 -7.97 -18.00
N GLY A 205 -12.97 -8.15 -19.28
CA GLY A 205 -13.56 -9.15 -20.16
C GLY A 205 -12.90 -10.54 -20.13
N ILE A 206 -11.72 -10.68 -19.48
CA ILE A 206 -10.98 -11.93 -19.38
C ILE A 206 -10.58 -12.21 -17.92
N SER A 207 -10.28 -13.47 -17.58
CA SER A 207 -9.96 -13.86 -16.20
C SER A 207 -8.72 -13.14 -15.62
N ALA A 208 -8.61 -13.10 -14.28
CA ALA A 208 -7.45 -12.53 -13.58
C ALA A 208 -6.13 -13.20 -14.01
N LEU A 209 -6.14 -14.52 -14.20
CA LEU A 209 -4.95 -15.25 -14.61
C LEU A 209 -4.56 -14.98 -16.07
N GLU A 210 -5.54 -14.88 -16.97
CA GLU A 210 -5.31 -14.48 -18.37
C GLU A 210 -4.78 -13.05 -18.47
N ASN A 211 -5.32 -12.14 -17.67
CA ASN A 211 -4.77 -10.79 -17.51
C ASN A 211 -3.33 -10.81 -17.03
N ALA A 212 -3.01 -11.60 -16.00
CA ALA A 212 -1.62 -11.71 -15.50
C ALA A 212 -0.67 -12.22 -16.58
N LYS A 213 -1.07 -13.23 -17.35
CA LYS A 213 -0.27 -13.72 -18.49
C LYS A 213 -0.06 -12.65 -19.56
N LYS A 214 -1.08 -11.89 -19.90
CA LYS A 214 -1.06 -10.84 -20.91
C LYS A 214 -0.24 -9.62 -20.47
N GLU A 215 -0.46 -9.14 -19.26
CA GLU A 215 0.03 -7.84 -18.80
C GLU A 215 1.33 -7.90 -17.98
N ILE A 216 1.60 -9.05 -17.30
CA ILE A 216 2.78 -9.20 -16.43
C ILE A 216 3.77 -10.19 -17.03
N LEU A 217 3.29 -11.36 -17.51
CA LEU A 217 4.12 -12.48 -17.93
C LEU A 217 4.35 -12.50 -19.45
N SER A 218 4.23 -11.37 -20.11
CA SER A 218 4.47 -11.21 -21.56
C SER A 218 5.29 -9.96 -21.81
N LYS A 219 6.30 -10.04 -22.69
CA LYS A 219 7.15 -8.90 -23.11
C LYS A 219 6.32 -7.69 -23.63
N LYS A 220 5.13 -7.94 -24.16
CA LYS A 220 4.21 -6.89 -24.64
C LYS A 220 3.28 -6.36 -23.55
N GLY A 221 3.35 -6.94 -22.36
CA GLY A 221 2.49 -6.57 -21.23
C GLY A 221 2.87 -5.22 -20.65
N ARG A 222 1.86 -4.46 -20.25
CA ARG A 222 2.03 -3.10 -19.71
C ARG A 222 2.63 -3.07 -18.29
N LEU A 223 2.69 -4.21 -17.61
CA LEU A 223 3.27 -4.40 -16.27
C LEU A 223 4.51 -5.30 -16.27
N TYR A 224 4.99 -5.70 -17.46
CA TYR A 224 6.14 -6.59 -17.63
C TYR A 224 7.40 -6.09 -16.92
N GLU A 225 7.74 -4.80 -17.10
CA GLU A 225 8.90 -4.16 -16.51
C GLU A 225 8.59 -3.34 -15.24
N GLU A 226 7.35 -3.33 -14.78
CA GLU A 226 6.90 -2.40 -13.74
C GLU A 226 7.67 -2.58 -12.42
N VAL A 227 7.89 -3.81 -11.97
CA VAL A 227 8.64 -4.09 -10.73
C VAL A 227 10.11 -3.68 -10.88
N ASP A 228 10.73 -4.00 -12.01
CA ASP A 228 12.10 -3.59 -12.31
C ASP A 228 12.25 -2.08 -12.37
N PHE A 229 11.31 -1.41 -13.02
CA PHE A 229 11.26 0.05 -13.10
C PHE A 229 11.17 0.68 -11.70
N LEU A 230 10.25 0.21 -10.86
CA LEU A 230 10.09 0.75 -9.51
C LEU A 230 11.33 0.53 -8.64
N LEU A 231 11.97 -0.63 -8.73
CA LEU A 231 13.20 -0.90 -7.99
C LEU A 231 14.35 0.00 -8.44
N ARG A 232 14.51 0.24 -9.75
CA ARG A 232 15.55 1.15 -10.29
C ARG A 232 15.32 2.62 -9.89
N GLU A 233 14.07 3.05 -9.84
CA GLU A 233 13.73 4.44 -9.47
C GLU A 233 13.89 4.72 -7.97
N GLU A 234 13.66 3.72 -7.12
CA GLU A 234 13.65 3.89 -5.66
C GLU A 234 14.93 3.38 -4.98
N MET A 235 15.73 2.54 -5.67
CA MET A 235 16.86 1.83 -5.07
C MET A 235 18.18 2.13 -5.79
N ARG A 236 19.26 2.25 -4.99
CA ARG A 236 20.62 2.37 -5.55
C ARG A 236 21.17 1.03 -6.07
N GLU A 237 20.74 -0.09 -5.48
CA GLU A 237 21.22 -1.45 -5.76
C GLU A 237 20.02 -2.38 -6.05
N PRO A 238 19.29 -2.17 -7.17
CA PRO A 238 18.02 -2.87 -7.44
C PRO A 238 18.13 -4.39 -7.44
N ASP A 239 19.25 -4.95 -7.92
CA ASP A 239 19.44 -6.40 -7.99
C ASP A 239 19.59 -7.06 -6.60
N VAL A 240 20.18 -6.35 -5.63
CA VAL A 240 20.25 -6.80 -4.24
C VAL A 240 18.84 -6.93 -3.65
N TYR A 241 17.99 -5.94 -3.88
CA TYR A 241 16.60 -5.96 -3.42
C TYR A 241 15.77 -7.06 -4.10
N LYS A 242 16.00 -7.32 -5.39
CA LYS A 242 15.37 -8.46 -6.09
C LYS A 242 15.76 -9.80 -5.45
N GLY A 243 17.04 -9.99 -5.13
CA GLY A 243 17.52 -11.18 -4.43
C GLY A 243 16.84 -11.39 -3.08
N ILE A 244 16.67 -10.31 -2.29
CA ILE A 244 15.99 -10.34 -0.99
C ILE A 244 14.50 -10.71 -1.18
N LEU A 245 13.81 -10.06 -2.13
CA LEU A 245 12.41 -10.35 -2.42
C LEU A 245 12.20 -11.78 -2.92
N SER A 246 13.10 -12.28 -3.78
CA SER A 246 13.10 -13.67 -4.24
C SER A 246 13.28 -14.65 -3.08
N ALA A 247 14.21 -14.39 -2.15
CA ALA A 247 14.42 -15.21 -0.98
C ALA A 247 13.16 -15.26 -0.09
N ILE A 248 12.54 -14.11 0.19
CA ILE A 248 11.29 -14.04 0.97
C ILE A 248 10.14 -14.76 0.24
N ALA A 249 10.02 -14.57 -1.07
CA ALA A 249 9.01 -15.24 -1.89
C ALA A 249 9.15 -16.78 -1.86
N GLN A 250 10.36 -17.30 -1.74
CA GLN A 250 10.66 -18.72 -1.60
C GLN A 250 10.42 -19.27 -0.17
N GLY A 251 10.00 -18.43 0.80
CA GLY A 251 9.66 -18.84 2.15
C GLY A 251 10.72 -18.53 3.21
N ASN A 252 11.87 -17.94 2.84
CA ASN A 252 12.88 -17.51 3.81
C ASN A 252 12.38 -16.22 4.50
N ALA A 253 11.79 -16.36 5.67
CA ALA A 253 11.11 -15.25 6.33
C ALA A 253 11.90 -14.62 7.50
N LYS A 254 12.97 -15.25 7.97
CA LYS A 254 13.83 -14.74 9.05
C LYS A 254 15.09 -14.10 8.48
N VAL A 255 15.63 -13.10 9.21
CA VAL A 255 16.85 -12.38 8.78
C VAL A 255 17.98 -13.34 8.42
N ALA A 256 18.25 -14.36 9.25
CA ALA A 256 19.31 -15.33 8.98
C ALA A 256 19.04 -16.14 7.70
N GLU A 257 17.82 -16.61 7.49
CA GLU A 257 17.42 -17.38 6.30
C GLU A 257 17.57 -16.55 5.02
N ILE A 258 17.15 -15.26 5.08
CA ILE A 258 17.30 -14.32 3.94
C ILE A 258 18.78 -14.04 3.67
N ALA A 259 19.58 -13.82 4.72
CA ALA A 259 21.01 -13.55 4.63
C ALA A 259 21.77 -14.74 3.99
N ASP A 260 21.51 -15.94 4.46
CA ASP A 260 22.10 -17.18 3.92
C ASP A 260 21.74 -17.38 2.44
N LYS A 261 20.46 -17.11 2.08
CA LYS A 261 19.97 -17.28 0.70
C LYS A 261 20.55 -16.25 -0.27
N THR A 262 20.81 -15.04 0.20
CA THR A 262 21.28 -13.92 -0.64
C THR A 262 22.78 -13.71 -0.60
N GLY A 263 23.50 -14.34 0.34
CA GLY A 263 24.93 -14.10 0.57
C GLY A 263 25.26 -12.75 1.23
N ILE A 264 24.23 -11.99 1.64
CA ILE A 264 24.39 -10.69 2.31
C ILE A 264 24.65 -10.93 3.79
N LYS A 265 25.62 -10.22 4.37
CA LYS A 265 25.89 -10.32 5.81
C LYS A 265 24.64 -9.92 6.63
N ALA A 266 24.33 -10.71 7.64
CA ALA A 266 23.17 -10.46 8.51
C ALA A 266 23.22 -9.07 9.18
N SER A 267 24.40 -8.51 9.45
CA SER A 267 24.60 -7.14 9.96
C SER A 267 24.08 -6.06 9.00
N ASP A 268 24.16 -6.30 7.69
CA ASP A 268 23.80 -5.33 6.66
C ASP A 268 22.34 -5.47 6.23
N MET A 269 21.74 -6.63 6.49
CA MET A 269 20.38 -6.98 6.07
C MET A 269 19.33 -5.99 6.60
N ASP A 270 19.49 -5.53 7.84
CA ASP A 270 18.54 -4.60 8.49
C ASP A 270 18.34 -3.31 7.70
N ARG A 271 19.39 -2.78 7.05
CA ARG A 271 19.32 -1.59 6.18
C ARG A 271 18.41 -1.83 4.98
N TYR A 272 18.57 -2.96 4.29
CA TYR A 272 17.77 -3.30 3.11
C TYR A 272 16.30 -3.56 3.49
N LEU A 273 16.07 -4.32 4.55
CA LEU A 273 14.71 -4.62 5.03
C LEU A 273 13.96 -3.36 5.49
N LYS A 274 14.65 -2.40 6.15
CA LYS A 274 14.05 -1.11 6.52
C LYS A 274 13.58 -0.32 5.30
N ILE A 275 14.38 -0.25 4.25
CA ILE A 275 14.01 0.45 3.01
C ILE A 275 12.79 -0.22 2.36
N LEU A 276 12.80 -1.55 2.23
CA LEU A 276 11.65 -2.27 1.68
C LEU A 276 10.36 -2.10 2.51
N MET A 277 10.49 -2.05 3.85
CA MET A 277 9.35 -1.77 4.74
C MET A 277 8.84 -0.33 4.59
N MET A 278 9.74 0.64 4.49
CA MET A 278 9.39 2.04 4.32
C MET A 278 8.63 2.27 3.01
N LEU A 279 9.00 1.55 1.95
CA LEU A 279 8.29 1.58 0.67
C LEU A 279 7.02 0.73 0.65
N GLY A 280 6.67 0.05 1.75
CA GLY A 280 5.50 -0.80 1.84
C GLY A 280 5.56 -2.05 0.94
N ILE A 281 6.77 -2.47 0.52
CA ILE A 281 6.95 -3.67 -0.31
C ILE A 281 6.92 -4.92 0.56
N ILE A 282 7.57 -4.87 1.72
CA ILE A 282 7.52 -5.93 2.73
C ILE A 282 6.97 -5.40 4.05
N LYS A 283 6.53 -6.31 4.88
CA LYS A 283 6.18 -6.03 6.28
C LYS A 283 6.91 -6.95 7.23
N LYS A 284 7.11 -6.45 8.44
CA LYS A 284 7.62 -7.19 9.57
C LYS A 284 6.43 -7.65 10.41
N GLU A 285 6.32 -8.95 10.67
CA GLU A 285 5.28 -9.53 11.50
C GLU A 285 5.87 -10.14 12.77
N ILE A 286 5.12 -10.05 13.85
CA ILE A 286 5.35 -10.75 15.13
C ILE A 286 4.03 -11.38 15.55
N PRO A 287 4.04 -12.46 16.37
CA PRO A 287 2.80 -13.02 16.88
C PRO A 287 1.95 -11.93 17.54
N VAL A 288 0.67 -11.83 17.17
CA VAL A 288 -0.21 -10.72 17.57
C VAL A 288 -0.36 -10.60 19.09
N THR A 289 -0.15 -11.66 19.83
CA THR A 289 -0.19 -11.67 21.31
C THR A 289 1.06 -11.07 21.96
N GLU A 290 2.11 -10.80 21.19
CA GLU A 290 3.38 -10.27 21.68
C GLU A 290 3.52 -8.80 21.29
N LYS A 291 4.00 -7.91 22.19
CA LYS A 291 4.31 -6.49 21.89
C LYS A 291 5.74 -6.36 21.37
N LYS A 292 6.65 -7.20 21.81
CA LYS A 292 8.02 -7.36 21.33
C LYS A 292 8.32 -8.84 21.22
N SER A 293 8.96 -9.26 20.13
CA SER A 293 9.23 -10.68 19.91
C SER A 293 10.55 -10.88 19.16
N LYS A 294 11.26 -11.95 19.51
CA LYS A 294 12.36 -12.49 18.70
C LYS A 294 11.86 -13.38 17.55
N LYS A 295 10.57 -13.72 17.55
CA LYS A 295 9.89 -14.53 16.50
C LYS A 295 9.43 -13.62 15.38
N THR A 296 10.36 -12.91 14.77
CA THR A 296 10.05 -11.97 13.68
C THR A 296 10.07 -12.67 12.34
N LEU A 297 9.07 -12.41 11.51
CA LEU A 297 8.99 -12.85 10.12
C LEU A 297 8.87 -11.63 9.21
N TYR A 298 9.50 -11.71 8.04
CA TYR A 298 9.36 -10.75 6.96
C TYR A 298 8.57 -11.36 5.82
N THR A 299 7.56 -10.65 5.34
CA THR A 299 6.68 -11.11 4.25
C THR A 299 6.52 -10.01 3.22
N ILE A 300 6.33 -10.38 1.94
CA ILE A 300 6.03 -9.40 0.89
C ILE A 300 4.57 -8.97 1.04
N ASP A 301 4.36 -7.69 1.31
CA ASP A 301 3.04 -7.10 1.53
C ASP A 301 2.40 -6.57 0.24
N ASP A 302 3.23 -6.14 -0.72
CA ASP A 302 2.78 -5.78 -2.07
C ASP A 302 2.51 -7.03 -2.91
N ASN A 303 1.28 -7.14 -3.39
CA ASN A 303 0.86 -8.34 -4.11
C ASN A 303 1.50 -8.46 -5.50
N LEU A 304 1.72 -7.35 -6.21
CA LEU A 304 2.40 -7.41 -7.51
C LEU A 304 3.86 -7.85 -7.36
N PHE A 305 4.58 -7.31 -6.36
CA PHE A 305 5.95 -7.71 -6.07
C PHE A 305 6.04 -9.18 -5.66
N ASP A 306 5.09 -9.69 -4.86
CA ASP A 306 5.06 -11.09 -4.47
C ASP A 306 4.74 -12.01 -5.66
N PHE A 307 3.74 -11.64 -6.48
CA PHE A 307 3.41 -12.38 -7.70
C PHE A 307 4.61 -12.43 -8.67
N TYR A 308 5.23 -11.28 -8.90
CA TYR A 308 6.41 -11.15 -9.76
C TYR A 308 7.58 -12.00 -9.26
N SER A 309 7.91 -11.92 -7.95
CA SER A 309 9.02 -12.67 -7.37
C SER A 309 8.80 -14.20 -7.39
N ARG A 310 7.53 -14.67 -7.42
CA ARG A 310 7.19 -16.10 -7.45
C ARG A 310 6.99 -16.67 -8.83
N PHE A 311 6.38 -15.91 -9.75
CA PHE A 311 5.91 -16.42 -11.04
C PHE A 311 6.59 -15.76 -12.24
N PHE A 312 7.25 -14.63 -12.08
CA PHE A 312 7.98 -13.97 -13.15
C PHE A 312 9.49 -14.22 -13.02
N GLU A 313 10.09 -13.81 -11.91
CA GLU A 313 11.54 -13.78 -11.75
C GLU A 313 12.22 -15.16 -11.96
N PRO A 314 11.69 -16.28 -11.43
CA PRO A 314 12.26 -17.60 -11.67
C PRO A 314 12.16 -18.09 -13.12
N TYR A 315 11.22 -17.53 -13.90
CA TYR A 315 10.93 -17.93 -15.29
C TYR A 315 11.23 -16.83 -16.30
N ARG A 316 12.00 -15.81 -15.90
CA ARG A 316 12.31 -14.65 -16.75
C ARG A 316 12.90 -15.06 -18.10
N SER A 317 13.89 -15.95 -18.10
CA SER A 317 14.53 -16.42 -19.32
C SER A 317 13.55 -17.14 -20.25
N ASP A 318 12.70 -18.00 -19.70
CA ASP A 318 11.67 -18.72 -20.48
C ASP A 318 10.68 -17.74 -21.11
N ILE A 319 10.24 -16.74 -20.33
CA ILE A 319 9.34 -15.66 -20.81
C ILE A 319 10.02 -14.87 -21.94
N GLU A 320 11.32 -14.57 -21.80
CA GLU A 320 12.11 -13.86 -22.80
C GLU A 320 12.30 -14.66 -24.09
N LEU A 321 12.37 -15.98 -24.00
CA LEU A 321 12.42 -16.89 -25.15
C LEU A 321 11.03 -17.22 -25.72
N GLY A 322 9.94 -16.89 -24.99
CA GLY A 322 8.58 -17.24 -25.39
C GLY A 322 8.16 -18.66 -25.03
N GLU A 323 8.95 -19.33 -24.18
CA GLU A 323 8.74 -20.72 -23.75
C GLU A 323 7.87 -20.77 -22.47
N MET A 324 6.55 -20.63 -22.63
CA MET A 324 5.63 -20.49 -21.51
C MET A 324 5.22 -21.81 -20.82
N ARG A 325 5.63 -22.97 -21.32
CA ARG A 325 5.11 -24.27 -20.88
C ARG A 325 5.33 -24.52 -19.38
N TYR A 326 6.56 -24.36 -18.89
CA TYR A 326 6.90 -24.61 -17.49
C TYR A 326 6.19 -23.60 -16.55
N LEU A 327 6.12 -22.35 -16.97
CA LEU A 327 5.39 -21.33 -16.22
C LEU A 327 3.88 -21.65 -16.16
N ASP A 328 3.28 -22.08 -17.25
CA ASP A 328 1.86 -22.46 -17.29
C ASP A 328 1.55 -23.66 -16.37
N GLU A 329 2.40 -24.67 -16.34
CA GLU A 329 2.29 -25.79 -15.42
C GLU A 329 2.43 -25.34 -13.96
N THR A 330 3.39 -24.46 -13.67
CA THR A 330 3.59 -23.88 -12.34
C THR A 330 2.38 -23.04 -11.89
N LEU A 331 1.86 -22.20 -12.76
CA LEU A 331 0.66 -21.40 -12.47
C LEU A 331 -0.55 -22.29 -12.18
N LYS A 332 -0.81 -23.29 -13.02
CA LYS A 332 -1.89 -24.26 -12.79
C LYS A 332 -1.79 -24.94 -11.43
N LYS A 333 -0.58 -25.34 -11.03
CA LYS A 333 -0.35 -26.05 -9.79
C LYS A 333 -0.40 -25.14 -8.55
N ASN A 334 0.15 -23.95 -8.62
CA ASN A 334 0.47 -23.15 -7.43
C ASN A 334 -0.40 -21.91 -7.25
N PHE A 335 -1.09 -21.43 -8.30
CA PHE A 335 -1.84 -20.18 -8.23
C PHE A 335 -2.99 -20.21 -7.21
N ASN A 336 -3.69 -21.36 -7.09
CA ASN A 336 -4.77 -21.49 -6.11
C ASN A 336 -4.25 -21.40 -4.66
N ALA A 337 -3.13 -22.06 -4.35
CA ALA A 337 -2.49 -21.98 -3.04
C ALA A 337 -1.92 -20.57 -2.77
N TYR A 338 -1.40 -19.91 -3.80
CA TYR A 338 -0.96 -18.51 -3.72
C TYR A 338 -2.14 -17.59 -3.38
N THR A 339 -3.26 -17.71 -4.10
CA THR A 339 -4.49 -16.95 -3.82
C THR A 339 -4.97 -17.19 -2.39
N GLY A 340 -4.89 -18.41 -1.88
CA GLY A 340 -5.25 -18.74 -0.50
C GLY A 340 -4.48 -17.92 0.52
N ARG A 341 -3.16 -17.83 0.42
CA ARG A 341 -2.35 -16.98 1.32
C ARG A 341 -2.72 -15.50 1.24
N LYS A 342 -3.04 -15.00 0.03
CA LYS A 342 -3.48 -13.61 -0.14
C LYS A 342 -4.90 -13.39 0.39
N PHE A 343 -5.75 -14.40 0.32
CA PHE A 343 -7.08 -14.40 0.93
C PHE A 343 -7.01 -14.28 2.45
N GLU A 344 -6.17 -15.07 3.12
CA GLU A 344 -5.92 -14.95 4.57
C GLU A 344 -5.49 -13.52 4.95
N ASN A 345 -4.58 -12.92 4.15
CA ASN A 345 -4.14 -11.54 4.37
C ASN A 345 -5.26 -10.52 4.16
N LEU A 346 -6.09 -10.71 3.12
CA LEU A 346 -7.27 -9.86 2.85
C LEU A 346 -8.26 -9.90 4.00
N ILE A 347 -8.62 -11.11 4.48
CA ILE A 347 -9.53 -11.28 5.62
C ILE A 347 -8.99 -10.55 6.84
N ARG A 348 -7.72 -10.74 7.16
CA ARG A 348 -7.06 -10.12 8.32
C ARG A 348 -7.00 -8.59 8.22
N LYS A 349 -6.77 -8.03 7.03
CA LYS A 349 -6.67 -6.58 6.83
C LYS A 349 -8.02 -5.90 6.81
N GLU A 350 -9.01 -6.44 6.10
CA GLU A 350 -10.21 -5.70 5.75
C GLU A 350 -11.51 -6.30 6.31
N ALA A 351 -11.60 -7.62 6.54
CA ALA A 351 -12.84 -8.26 6.97
C ALA A 351 -12.90 -8.56 8.48
N ILE A 352 -11.77 -8.84 9.13
CA ILE A 352 -11.74 -9.35 10.51
C ILE A 352 -12.46 -8.44 11.51
N ARG A 353 -12.40 -7.10 11.30
CA ARG A 353 -13.10 -6.13 12.16
C ARG A 353 -14.62 -6.24 12.08
N LYS A 354 -15.16 -6.63 10.94
CA LYS A 354 -16.60 -6.83 10.71
C LYS A 354 -17.05 -8.25 11.03
N ILE A 355 -16.10 -9.20 11.07
CA ILE A 355 -16.34 -10.59 11.50
C ILE A 355 -16.36 -10.69 13.03
N SER A 356 -15.55 -9.88 13.71
CA SER A 356 -15.43 -9.94 15.18
C SER A 356 -16.73 -9.53 15.88
N PRO A 357 -17.14 -10.25 16.95
CA PRO A 357 -18.29 -9.86 17.77
C PRO A 357 -17.95 -8.75 18.77
N PHE A 358 -16.72 -8.27 18.85
CA PHE A 358 -16.23 -7.25 19.76
C PHE A 358 -15.34 -6.22 19.04
N PRO A 359 -15.18 -5.00 19.58
CA PRO A 359 -14.23 -4.01 19.06
C PRO A 359 -12.78 -4.51 19.18
N ILE A 360 -12.03 -4.44 18.09
CA ILE A 360 -10.65 -4.94 18.02
C ILE A 360 -9.66 -3.86 18.39
N SER A 361 -8.80 -4.13 19.40
CA SER A 361 -7.64 -3.31 19.73
C SER A 361 -6.41 -3.68 18.88
N ARG A 362 -6.24 -4.99 18.57
CA ARG A 362 -5.13 -5.50 17.77
C ARG A 362 -5.54 -6.76 17.00
N ALA A 363 -5.11 -6.86 15.74
CA ALA A 363 -5.29 -8.04 14.90
C ALA A 363 -4.00 -8.41 14.18
N GLY A 364 -3.76 -9.70 13.96
CA GLY A 364 -2.57 -10.20 13.28
C GLY A 364 -2.60 -11.72 13.14
N ARG A 365 -1.50 -12.29 12.65
CA ARG A 365 -1.25 -13.73 12.68
C ARG A 365 -0.75 -14.13 14.07
N TRP A 366 -0.93 -15.39 14.40
CA TRP A 366 -0.27 -15.98 15.55
C TRP A 366 0.48 -17.24 15.12
N TRP A 367 1.69 -17.42 15.60
CA TRP A 367 2.48 -18.65 15.47
C TRP A 367 3.26 -18.92 16.71
N GLY A 368 3.43 -20.21 16.98
CA GLY A 368 4.13 -20.71 18.15
C GLY A 368 4.70 -22.11 17.88
N PHE A 369 5.36 -22.64 18.89
CA PHE A 369 5.94 -23.96 18.83
C PHE A 369 5.41 -24.80 20.00
N TYR A 370 5.14 -26.07 19.74
CA TYR A 370 4.91 -27.05 20.78
C TYR A 370 5.80 -28.27 20.57
N ARG A 371 5.93 -29.09 21.59
CA ARG A 371 6.66 -30.38 21.53
C ARG A 371 5.69 -31.53 21.50
N GLU A 372 5.84 -32.41 20.55
CA GLU A 372 5.11 -33.64 20.43
C GLU A 372 6.14 -34.75 20.18
N ASN A 373 6.19 -35.77 21.04
CA ASN A 373 7.16 -36.87 20.97
C ASN A 373 8.62 -36.37 20.82
N GLU A 374 9.01 -35.36 21.63
CA GLU A 374 10.32 -34.69 21.61
C GLU A 374 10.63 -33.86 20.35
N GLN A 375 9.78 -33.90 19.33
CA GLN A 375 9.92 -33.08 18.12
C GLN A 375 9.25 -31.72 18.32
N ARG A 376 9.96 -30.66 17.90
CA ARG A 376 9.42 -29.31 17.87
C ARG A 376 8.54 -29.15 16.64
N ARG A 377 7.26 -28.90 16.82
CA ARG A 377 6.30 -28.60 15.77
C ARG A 377 5.88 -27.15 15.82
N GLU A 378 5.67 -26.56 14.65
CA GLU A 378 5.15 -25.20 14.49
C GLU A 378 3.64 -25.24 14.35
N LEU A 379 2.96 -24.32 15.04
CA LEU A 379 1.54 -24.07 14.92
C LEU A 379 1.31 -22.64 14.46
N GLU A 380 0.33 -22.47 13.60
CA GLU A 380 -0.09 -21.17 13.11
C GLU A 380 -1.62 -21.05 13.16
N ILE A 381 -2.10 -19.82 13.44
CA ILE A 381 -3.50 -19.40 13.29
C ILE A 381 -3.52 -18.20 12.33
N ASP A 382 -4.30 -18.31 11.26
CA ASP A 382 -4.30 -17.38 10.13
C ASP A 382 -4.62 -15.94 10.55
N SER A 383 -5.58 -15.77 11.45
CA SER A 383 -5.95 -14.47 11.98
C SER A 383 -6.40 -14.59 13.44
N VAL A 384 -5.84 -13.74 14.29
CA VAL A 384 -6.25 -13.60 15.68
C VAL A 384 -6.51 -12.12 15.95
N ALA A 385 -7.65 -11.81 16.58
CA ALA A 385 -7.99 -10.46 16.98
C ALA A 385 -8.20 -10.39 18.49
N LEU A 386 -7.76 -9.30 19.11
CA LEU A 386 -7.74 -9.09 20.55
C LEU A 386 -8.47 -7.83 20.94
N ASN A 387 -9.16 -7.86 22.09
CA ASN A 387 -9.53 -6.69 22.85
C ASN A 387 -8.82 -6.73 24.21
N GLU A 388 -7.82 -5.88 24.39
CA GLU A 388 -7.00 -5.83 25.61
C GLU A 388 -7.79 -5.31 26.83
N GLN A 389 -8.88 -4.56 26.60
CA GLN A 389 -9.72 -4.00 27.70
C GLN A 389 -10.74 -5.00 28.21
N THR A 390 -11.41 -5.73 27.31
CA THR A 390 -12.48 -6.69 27.69
C THR A 390 -11.95 -8.11 27.89
N GLY A 391 -10.70 -8.39 27.51
CA GLY A 391 -10.12 -9.73 27.59
C GLY A 391 -10.70 -10.70 26.54
N GLU A 392 -11.30 -10.21 25.47
CA GLU A 392 -11.86 -11.02 24.40
C GLU A 392 -10.83 -11.33 23.33
N ILE A 393 -10.89 -12.53 22.77
CA ILE A 393 -10.02 -13.02 21.69
C ILE A 393 -10.85 -13.76 20.65
N LEU A 394 -10.61 -13.45 19.37
CA LEU A 394 -11.18 -14.16 18.24
C LEU A 394 -10.06 -14.94 17.53
N PHE A 395 -10.26 -16.23 17.38
CA PHE A 395 -9.45 -17.11 16.55
C PHE A 395 -10.16 -17.33 15.20
N CYS A 396 -9.46 -17.15 14.09
CA CYS A 396 -10.05 -17.26 12.76
C CYS A 396 -9.14 -18.06 11.83
N GLU A 397 -9.70 -19.11 11.23
CA GLU A 397 -9.06 -19.93 10.21
C GLU A 397 -9.67 -19.62 8.84
N CYS A 398 -8.84 -19.50 7.82
CA CYS A 398 -9.25 -19.16 6.46
C CYS A 398 -8.92 -20.30 5.49
N LYS A 399 -9.86 -20.71 4.65
CA LYS A 399 -9.64 -21.74 3.62
C LYS A 399 -10.14 -21.27 2.25
N TRP A 400 -9.24 -21.13 1.31
CA TRP A 400 -9.57 -20.85 -0.08
C TRP A 400 -10.00 -22.14 -0.80
N GLN A 401 -11.05 -22.76 -0.29
CA GLN A 401 -11.59 -24.05 -0.75
C GLN A 401 -13.10 -24.05 -0.72
N ASP A 402 -13.70 -24.86 -1.60
CA ASP A 402 -15.13 -25.13 -1.62
C ASP A 402 -15.47 -26.33 -0.70
N ASN A 403 -16.75 -26.38 -0.29
CA ASN A 403 -17.32 -27.49 0.46
C ASN A 403 -16.55 -27.83 1.76
N VAL A 404 -16.13 -26.79 2.48
CA VAL A 404 -15.37 -26.92 3.72
C VAL A 404 -16.27 -27.44 4.85
N ASN A 405 -15.77 -28.38 5.65
CA ASN A 405 -16.40 -28.80 6.89
C ASN A 405 -15.94 -27.86 8.03
N ALA A 406 -16.80 -26.90 8.39
CA ALA A 406 -16.49 -25.91 9.43
C ALA A 406 -16.44 -26.50 10.83
N GLU A 407 -17.17 -27.58 11.14
CA GLU A 407 -17.10 -28.25 12.43
C GLU A 407 -15.71 -28.83 12.69
N LYS A 408 -15.16 -29.55 11.69
CA LYS A 408 -13.80 -30.09 11.78
C LYS A 408 -12.75 -28.99 11.97
N LEU A 409 -12.83 -27.91 11.20
CA LEU A 409 -11.90 -26.79 11.34
C LEU A 409 -12.03 -26.06 12.68
N TYR A 410 -13.23 -25.95 13.21
CA TYR A 410 -13.45 -25.39 14.55
C TYR A 410 -12.73 -26.23 15.63
N GLU A 411 -12.88 -27.56 15.62
CA GLU A 411 -12.20 -28.41 16.58
C GLU A 411 -10.67 -28.32 16.45
N GLU A 412 -10.13 -28.32 15.23
CA GLU A 412 -8.70 -28.11 14.98
C GLU A 412 -8.22 -26.74 15.50
N LEU A 413 -9.00 -25.68 15.26
CA LEU A 413 -8.69 -24.31 15.70
C LEU A 413 -8.75 -24.17 17.22
N LYS A 414 -9.70 -24.83 17.85
CA LYS A 414 -9.84 -24.89 19.31
C LYS A 414 -8.64 -25.57 19.97
N GLU A 415 -8.14 -26.67 19.39
CA GLU A 415 -6.90 -27.29 19.85
C GLU A 415 -5.69 -26.37 19.71
N LYS A 416 -5.54 -25.66 18.56
CA LYS A 416 -4.48 -24.66 18.35
C LYS A 416 -4.57 -23.52 19.38
N ALA A 417 -5.78 -23.07 19.72
CA ALA A 417 -6.02 -21.97 20.65
C ALA A 417 -5.46 -22.25 22.05
N LYS A 418 -5.39 -23.50 22.50
CA LYS A 418 -4.80 -23.87 23.77
C LYS A 418 -3.33 -23.48 23.92
N PHE A 419 -2.59 -23.40 22.81
CA PHE A 419 -1.17 -23.03 22.79
C PHE A 419 -0.94 -21.51 22.74
N VAL A 420 -2.00 -20.72 22.58
CA VAL A 420 -1.92 -19.26 22.53
C VAL A 420 -1.84 -18.70 23.95
N ASN A 421 -0.65 -18.26 24.34
CA ASN A 421 -0.43 -17.69 25.67
C ASN A 421 -0.79 -16.21 25.71
N TRP A 422 -2.04 -15.90 26.00
CA TRP A 422 -2.55 -14.56 26.20
C TRP A 422 -3.78 -14.59 27.10
N ASN A 423 -3.71 -13.92 28.25
CA ASN A 423 -4.79 -13.80 29.25
C ASN A 423 -5.53 -15.11 29.58
N ASN A 424 -4.81 -16.23 29.63
CA ASN A 424 -5.36 -17.60 29.64
C ASN A 424 -6.33 -17.89 30.78
N LYS A 425 -6.25 -17.15 31.90
CA LYS A 425 -7.12 -17.35 33.08
C LYS A 425 -8.50 -16.71 32.92
N ASN A 426 -8.58 -15.61 32.15
CA ASN A 426 -9.76 -14.74 32.13
C ASN A 426 -10.22 -14.34 30.70
N ARG A 427 -9.62 -14.93 29.65
CA ARG A 427 -10.00 -14.58 28.28
C ARG A 427 -11.32 -15.21 27.87
N LYS A 428 -12.12 -14.45 27.12
CA LYS A 428 -13.32 -14.95 26.46
C LYS A 428 -13.00 -15.26 25.01
N GLU A 429 -13.18 -16.51 24.61
CA GLU A 429 -12.80 -17.01 23.30
C GLU A 429 -13.98 -16.96 22.32
N HIS A 430 -13.72 -16.50 21.11
CA HIS A 430 -14.61 -16.53 19.97
C HIS A 430 -13.92 -17.19 18.79
N TYR A 431 -14.68 -17.81 17.90
CA TYR A 431 -14.15 -18.56 16.78
C TYR A 431 -14.83 -18.15 15.47
N ALA A 432 -14.07 -18.11 14.38
CA ALA A 432 -14.59 -17.91 13.03
C ALA A 432 -13.89 -18.83 12.04
N VAL A 433 -14.63 -19.27 11.04
CA VAL A 433 -14.12 -20.00 9.88
C VAL A 433 -14.56 -19.26 8.64
N VAL A 434 -13.62 -18.93 7.78
CA VAL A 434 -13.87 -18.24 6.52
C VAL A 434 -13.47 -19.14 5.36
N ALA A 435 -14.39 -19.40 4.42
CA ALA A 435 -14.14 -20.30 3.30
C ALA A 435 -14.85 -19.83 2.02
N LYS A 436 -14.54 -20.44 0.87
CA LYS A 436 -15.30 -20.17 -0.35
C LYS A 436 -16.75 -20.64 -0.20
N SER A 437 -16.95 -21.86 0.30
CA SER A 437 -18.25 -22.43 0.62
C SER A 437 -18.13 -23.51 1.69
N PHE A 438 -19.25 -23.87 2.32
CA PHE A 438 -19.31 -24.90 3.34
C PHE A 438 -20.17 -26.08 2.93
N SER A 439 -19.70 -27.31 3.19
CA SER A 439 -20.52 -28.52 3.17
C SER A 439 -21.24 -28.72 4.52
N ILE A 440 -20.57 -28.36 5.63
CA ILE A 440 -21.11 -28.42 6.99
C ILE A 440 -20.77 -27.11 7.67
N ARG A 441 -21.78 -26.43 8.23
CA ARG A 441 -21.60 -25.27 9.12
C ARG A 441 -21.67 -25.72 10.58
N THR A 442 -21.09 -24.94 11.48
CA THR A 442 -21.15 -25.17 12.93
C THR A 442 -21.83 -24.01 13.65
N GLY A 443 -22.48 -24.31 14.77
CA GLY A 443 -22.99 -23.28 15.69
C GLY A 443 -21.94 -22.73 16.66
N HIS A 444 -20.75 -23.34 16.72
CA HIS A 444 -19.67 -23.00 17.63
C HIS A 444 -18.70 -21.94 17.10
N ALA A 445 -18.74 -21.67 15.79
CA ALA A 445 -17.93 -20.63 15.14
C ALA A 445 -18.77 -19.83 14.14
N ARG A 446 -18.42 -18.57 13.95
CA ARG A 446 -19.00 -17.75 12.87
C ARG A 446 -18.46 -18.25 11.53
N CYS A 447 -19.34 -18.87 10.73
CA CYS A 447 -19.00 -19.34 9.39
C CYS A 447 -19.29 -18.26 8.35
N VAL A 448 -18.27 -17.79 7.64
CA VAL A 448 -18.38 -16.74 6.63
C VAL A 448 -17.95 -17.29 5.27
N ASP A 449 -18.89 -17.39 4.33
CA ASP A 449 -18.62 -17.78 2.94
C ASP A 449 -18.41 -16.57 2.03
N LEU A 450 -18.13 -16.80 0.72
CA LEU A 450 -17.91 -15.72 -0.24
C LEU A 450 -19.14 -14.81 -0.39
N LYS A 451 -20.36 -15.33 -0.24
CA LYS A 451 -21.59 -14.52 -0.34
C LYS A 451 -21.72 -13.57 0.83
N GLU A 452 -21.38 -14.04 2.03
CA GLU A 452 -21.35 -13.20 3.22
C GLU A 452 -20.18 -12.19 3.18
N LEU A 453 -19.00 -12.61 2.68
CA LEU A 453 -17.87 -11.70 2.48
C LEU A 453 -18.21 -10.58 1.50
N GLU A 454 -18.93 -10.87 0.42
CA GLU A 454 -19.35 -9.83 -0.51
C GLU A 454 -20.20 -8.75 0.16
N LYS A 455 -21.06 -9.12 1.11
CA LYS A 455 -21.84 -8.18 1.92
C LYS A 455 -20.92 -7.38 2.87
N ILE A 456 -20.04 -8.11 3.59
CA ILE A 456 -19.08 -7.51 4.52
C ILE A 456 -18.21 -6.45 3.85
N PHE A 457 -17.78 -6.66 2.61
CA PHE A 457 -16.95 -5.69 1.90
C PHE A 457 -17.74 -4.51 1.32
N ARG A 458 -19.06 -4.65 1.09
CA ARG A 458 -19.90 -3.55 0.60
C ARG A 458 -20.23 -2.51 1.67
N ASP A 459 -20.45 -2.98 2.89
CA ASP A 459 -20.73 -2.12 4.07
C ASP A 459 -19.45 -1.38 4.53
#